data_8aaa84e3d3e8abb2fa409027f75fb567
#
_entry.id   8aaa84e3d3e8abb2fa409027f75fb567
#
_cell.length_a   1.000
_cell.length_b   1.000
_cell.length_c   1.000
_cell.angle_alpha   90.00
_cell.angle_beta   90.00
_cell.angle_gamma   90.00
#
_symmetry.space_group_name_H-M   'P 1'
#
loop_
_entity.id
_entity.type
_entity.pdbx_description
1 polymer ?
#
loop_
_entity_poly.entity_id
_entity_poly.type
_entity_poly.pdbx_seq_one_letter_code
_entity_poly.pdbx_strand_id
1 'polypeptide(L)'
;MNTLYHKKLLNLQKETRFQRALENADQSAEARNRLCGDEIRLYLQFNDSSEAPPRRIALACYEASGCAVMKASAALLAEALQGATAREAAHLAESARNFFYGDDLALPGDSPFRLLEGVRAFPSRARCALLPFEALALALEEPSAGKFV
;
A
#
# COMPACT_ATOMS: atom_id res chain seq x y z
N MET A 1 -14.41 12.79 13.70
CA MET A 1 -13.03 12.31 13.83
C MET A 1 -12.38 13.03 14.98
N ASN A 2 -11.79 12.33 15.90
CA ASN A 2 -11.22 12.98 17.06
C ASN A 2 -9.80 13.48 16.75
N THR A 3 -9.30 14.34 17.65
CA THR A 3 -8.02 15.03 17.44
C THR A 3 -6.86 14.06 17.38
N LEU A 4 -6.89 13.02 18.19
CA LEU A 4 -5.81 12.04 18.21
C LEU A 4 -5.70 11.31 16.88
N TYR A 5 -6.84 10.91 16.35
CA TYR A 5 -6.90 10.25 15.06
C TYR A 5 -6.29 11.13 13.98
N HIS A 6 -6.68 12.40 13.99
CA HIS A 6 -6.17 13.35 13.00
C HIS A 6 -4.66 13.52 13.10
N LYS A 7 -4.13 13.59 14.32
CA LYS A 7 -2.69 13.71 14.54
C LYS A 7 -1.94 12.50 14.00
N LYS A 8 -2.48 11.30 14.23
CA LYS A 8 -1.82 10.09 13.74
C LYS A 8 -1.73 10.10 12.23
N LEU A 9 -2.80 10.53 11.56
CA LEU A 9 -2.78 10.62 10.11
C LEU A 9 -1.75 11.62 9.61
N LEU A 10 -1.66 12.77 10.27
CA LEU A 10 -0.69 13.77 9.88
C LEU A 10 0.74 13.28 10.07
N ASN A 11 0.97 12.52 11.13
CA ASN A 11 2.30 11.97 11.37
C ASN A 11 2.65 10.92 10.31
N LEU A 12 1.68 10.10 9.92
CA LEU A 12 1.94 9.08 8.92
C LEU A 12 2.26 9.67 7.57
N GLN A 13 1.58 10.74 7.17
CA GLN A 13 1.87 11.32 5.87
C GLN A 13 3.25 11.96 5.81
N LYS A 14 3.86 12.20 6.96
CA LYS A 14 5.23 12.72 7.05
C LYS A 14 6.27 11.61 7.19
N GLU A 15 5.81 10.37 7.32
CA GLU A 15 6.74 9.25 7.47
C GLU A 15 7.49 9.02 6.15
N THR A 16 8.81 9.01 6.22
CA THR A 16 9.62 8.88 5.02
C THR A 16 10.59 7.68 5.06
N ARG A 17 10.46 6.85 6.09
CA ARG A 17 11.40 5.75 6.30
C ARG A 17 11.54 4.86 5.07
N PHE A 18 10.43 4.58 4.40
CA PHE A 18 10.42 3.71 3.22
C PHE A 18 10.16 4.47 1.93
N GLN A 19 10.18 5.80 1.97
CA GLN A 19 9.87 6.59 0.79
C GLN A 19 11.13 6.83 -0.02
N ARG A 20 11.45 5.88 -0.88
CA ARG A 20 12.59 5.97 -1.78
C ARG A 20 12.45 4.91 -2.86
N ALA A 21 13.21 5.07 -3.94
CA ALA A 21 13.28 4.08 -4.99
C ALA A 21 14.21 2.94 -4.57
N LEU A 22 13.97 1.75 -5.12
CA LEU A 22 14.87 0.62 -4.99
C LEU A 22 15.39 0.27 -6.37
N GLU A 23 16.71 0.41 -6.54
CA GLU A 23 17.31 0.14 -7.85
C GLU A 23 17.29 -1.35 -8.21
N ASN A 24 17.37 -2.20 -7.20
CA ASN A 24 17.39 -3.64 -7.43
C ASN A 24 16.08 -4.31 -7.03
N ALA A 25 14.99 -3.62 -7.22
CA ALA A 25 13.67 -4.20 -6.95
C ALA A 25 13.42 -5.37 -7.90
N ASP A 26 12.82 -6.42 -7.35
CA ASP A 26 12.42 -7.56 -8.17
C ASP A 26 11.14 -7.29 -8.92
N GLN A 27 10.25 -6.52 -8.31
CA GLN A 27 8.97 -6.15 -8.92
C GLN A 27 8.64 -4.73 -8.52
N SER A 28 7.98 -4.03 -9.43
CA SER A 28 7.52 -2.68 -9.14
C SER A 28 6.30 -2.38 -9.97
N ALA A 29 5.52 -1.39 -9.53
CA ALA A 29 4.36 -0.96 -10.28
C ALA A 29 4.00 0.46 -9.88
N GLU A 30 3.34 1.13 -10.80
CA GLU A 30 2.90 2.50 -10.60
C GLU A 30 1.39 2.56 -10.66
N ALA A 31 0.79 3.37 -9.80
CA ALA A 31 -0.64 3.62 -9.85
C ALA A 31 -0.87 5.12 -9.73
N ARG A 32 -1.89 5.60 -10.42
CA ARG A 32 -2.23 7.01 -10.47
C ARG A 32 -3.72 7.21 -10.30
N ASN A 33 -4.07 8.27 -9.60
CA ASN A 33 -5.45 8.70 -9.54
C ASN A 33 -5.54 10.01 -10.34
N ARG A 34 -6.06 9.92 -11.54
CA ARG A 34 -6.06 11.06 -12.45
C ARG A 34 -6.96 12.19 -11.98
N LEU A 35 -7.93 11.88 -11.13
CA LEU A 35 -8.86 12.90 -10.68
C LEU A 35 -8.23 13.85 -9.67
N CYS A 36 -7.30 13.37 -8.85
CA CYS A 36 -6.68 14.21 -7.84
C CYS A 36 -5.18 14.38 -8.02
N GLY A 37 -4.59 13.73 -9.02
CA GLY A 37 -3.17 13.88 -9.28
C GLY A 37 -2.27 13.06 -8.37
N ASP A 38 -2.83 12.19 -7.55
CA ASP A 38 -2.01 11.30 -6.73
C ASP A 38 -1.30 10.28 -7.61
N GLU A 39 -0.05 9.98 -7.26
CA GLU A 39 0.67 8.88 -7.92
C GLU A 39 1.60 8.21 -6.93
N ILE A 40 1.81 6.93 -7.12
CA ILE A 40 2.71 6.15 -6.30
C ILE A 40 3.38 5.10 -7.17
N ARG A 41 4.66 4.88 -6.91
CA ARG A 41 5.40 3.75 -7.46
C ARG A 41 5.86 2.90 -6.28
N LEU A 42 5.52 1.64 -6.33
CA LEU A 42 5.86 0.70 -5.26
C LEU A 42 6.95 -0.23 -5.76
N TYR A 43 7.93 -0.48 -4.90
CA TYR A 43 9.09 -1.33 -5.21
C TYR A 43 9.12 -2.49 -4.23
N LEU A 44 9.26 -3.69 -4.73
CA LEU A 44 9.35 -4.89 -3.89
C LEU A 44 10.64 -5.64 -4.18
N GLN A 45 11.34 -5.97 -3.13
CA GLN A 45 12.51 -6.83 -3.20
C GLN A 45 12.22 -8.08 -2.36
N PHE A 46 12.40 -9.24 -2.96
CA PHE A 46 12.13 -10.50 -2.26
C PHE A 46 13.44 -11.09 -1.76
N ASN A 47 13.33 -11.93 -0.73
CA ASN A 47 14.52 -12.61 -0.25
C ASN A 47 14.94 -13.67 -1.27
N ASP A 48 16.15 -14.22 -1.06
CA ASP A 48 16.74 -15.13 -2.03
C ASP A 48 16.33 -16.56 -1.90
N SER A 49 15.45 -16.89 -1.00
CA SER A 49 15.07 -18.28 -0.83
C SER A 49 14.05 -18.72 -1.85
N SER A 50 14.40 -18.56 -3.11
CA SER A 50 13.51 -18.92 -4.19
C SER A 50 13.23 -20.41 -4.22
N GLU A 51 14.14 -21.23 -3.69
CA GLU A 51 13.92 -22.67 -3.64
C GLU A 51 12.98 -23.08 -2.53
N ALA A 52 12.67 -22.18 -1.60
CA ALA A 52 11.88 -22.53 -0.43
C ALA A 52 10.73 -21.55 -0.30
N PRO A 53 9.67 -21.75 -1.05
CA PRO A 53 8.49 -20.91 -0.86
C PRO A 53 7.96 -21.07 0.56
N PRO A 54 7.26 -20.07 1.08
CA PRO A 54 6.81 -18.89 0.34
C PRO A 54 7.89 -17.83 0.24
N ARG A 55 7.84 -17.10 -0.87
CA ARG A 55 8.70 -15.92 -1.02
C ARG A 55 8.24 -14.84 -0.05
N ARG A 56 9.20 -14.18 0.54
CA ARG A 56 8.91 -13.10 1.46
C ARG A 56 9.48 -11.79 0.93
N ILE A 57 8.75 -10.72 1.18
CA ILE A 57 9.21 -9.39 0.84
C ILE A 57 10.30 -9.01 1.82
N ALA A 58 11.52 -8.88 1.33
CA ALA A 58 12.63 -8.46 2.17
C ALA A 58 12.58 -6.96 2.43
N LEU A 59 12.14 -6.21 1.43
CA LEU A 59 12.07 -4.75 1.56
C LEU A 59 11.02 -4.23 0.59
N ALA A 60 10.16 -3.37 1.09
CA ALA A 60 9.18 -2.66 0.28
C ALA A 60 9.41 -1.16 0.47
N CYS A 61 9.51 -0.45 -0.63
CA CYS A 61 9.70 0.99 -0.62
C CYS A 61 8.76 1.62 -1.64
N TYR A 62 8.63 2.93 -1.58
CA TYR A 62 7.71 3.59 -2.49
C TYR A 62 8.15 5.03 -2.73
N GLU A 63 7.73 5.56 -3.85
CA GLU A 63 7.77 7.00 -4.11
C GLU A 63 6.34 7.45 -4.32
N ALA A 64 5.92 8.47 -3.58
CA ALA A 64 4.53 8.90 -3.61
C ALA A 64 4.47 10.41 -3.67
N SER A 65 3.52 10.91 -4.46
CA SER A 65 3.27 12.33 -4.61
C SER A 65 1.76 12.51 -4.61
N GLY A 66 1.25 13.37 -3.74
CA GLY A 66 -0.17 13.61 -3.69
C GLY A 66 -0.67 13.94 -2.29
N CYS A 67 -1.90 13.58 -2.02
CA CYS A 67 -2.57 14.03 -0.81
C CYS A 67 -2.12 13.26 0.44
N ALA A 68 -2.46 13.83 1.58
CA ALA A 68 -2.06 13.27 2.87
C ALA A 68 -2.66 11.88 3.12
N VAL A 69 -3.87 11.64 2.64
CA VAL A 69 -4.51 10.33 2.84
C VAL A 69 -3.73 9.25 2.11
N MET A 70 -3.38 9.50 0.85
CA MET A 70 -2.62 8.53 0.07
C MET A 70 -1.24 8.29 0.70
N LYS A 71 -0.58 9.34 1.16
CA LYS A 71 0.74 9.20 1.75
C LYS A 71 0.69 8.43 3.07
N ALA A 72 -0.34 8.66 3.88
CA ALA A 72 -0.52 7.91 5.12
C ALA A 72 -0.77 6.44 4.82
N SER A 73 -1.59 6.16 3.82
CA SER A 73 -1.87 4.78 3.41
C SER A 73 -0.60 4.10 2.93
N ALA A 74 0.21 4.80 2.14
CA ALA A 74 1.46 4.25 1.63
C ALA A 74 2.42 3.91 2.77
N ALA A 75 2.53 4.78 3.77
CA ALA A 75 3.41 4.53 4.90
C ALA A 75 2.96 3.30 5.69
N LEU A 76 1.65 3.18 5.94
CA LEU A 76 1.11 2.01 6.63
C LEU A 76 1.35 0.74 5.83
N LEU A 77 1.14 0.82 4.53
CA LEU A 77 1.32 -0.35 3.68
C LEU A 77 2.77 -0.78 3.65
N ALA A 78 3.70 0.15 3.47
CA ALA A 78 5.11 -0.20 3.41
C ALA A 78 5.54 -0.91 4.69
N GLU A 79 5.11 -0.42 5.82
CA GLU A 79 5.46 -1.05 7.08
C GLU A 79 4.89 -2.47 7.17
N ALA A 80 3.65 -2.65 6.75
CA ALA A 80 3.00 -3.96 6.81
C ALA A 80 3.64 -4.97 5.86
N LEU A 81 4.23 -4.50 4.78
CA LEU A 81 4.79 -5.40 3.77
C LEU A 81 6.16 -5.96 4.14
N GLN A 82 6.88 -5.34 5.08
CA GLN A 82 8.20 -5.83 5.45
C GLN A 82 8.08 -7.22 6.04
N GLY A 83 8.68 -8.21 5.38
CA GLY A 83 8.65 -9.59 5.86
C GLY A 83 7.41 -10.38 5.50
N ALA A 84 6.45 -9.78 4.83
CA ALA A 84 5.22 -10.46 4.45
C ALA A 84 5.48 -11.39 3.27
N THR A 85 4.74 -12.50 3.23
CA THR A 85 4.79 -13.34 2.04
C THR A 85 4.01 -12.69 0.91
N ALA A 86 4.32 -13.11 -0.32
CA ALA A 86 3.57 -12.59 -1.47
C ALA A 86 2.08 -12.89 -1.33
N ARG A 87 1.75 -14.06 -0.76
CA ARG A 87 0.35 -14.42 -0.56
C ARG A 87 -0.32 -13.51 0.46
N GLU A 88 0.39 -13.24 1.56
CA GLU A 88 -0.15 -12.33 2.58
C GLU A 88 -0.36 -10.93 2.01
N ALA A 89 0.58 -10.49 1.19
CA ALA A 89 0.46 -9.17 0.55
C ALA A 89 -0.74 -9.12 -0.38
N ALA A 90 -0.94 -10.17 -1.19
CA ALA A 90 -2.08 -10.21 -2.10
C ALA A 90 -3.39 -10.21 -1.33
N HIS A 91 -3.44 -10.97 -0.24
CA HIS A 91 -4.63 -11.01 0.59
C HIS A 91 -4.92 -9.63 1.21
N LEU A 92 -3.87 -8.95 1.64
CA LEU A 92 -4.02 -7.62 2.21
C LEU A 92 -4.58 -6.64 1.19
N ALA A 93 -4.08 -6.70 -0.05
CA ALA A 93 -4.58 -5.80 -1.09
C ALA A 93 -6.08 -6.01 -1.33
N GLU A 94 -6.50 -7.27 -1.37
CA GLU A 94 -7.91 -7.57 -1.58
C GLU A 94 -8.76 -7.16 -0.39
N SER A 95 -8.28 -7.43 0.81
CA SER A 95 -9.01 -7.06 2.03
C SER A 95 -9.18 -5.55 2.15
N ALA A 96 -8.13 -4.80 1.84
CA ALA A 96 -8.19 -3.35 1.90
C ALA A 96 -9.20 -2.82 0.88
N ARG A 97 -9.20 -3.38 -0.32
CA ARG A 97 -10.14 -2.97 -1.34
C ARG A 97 -11.58 -3.15 -0.86
N ASN A 98 -11.86 -4.33 -0.31
CA ASN A 98 -13.21 -4.61 0.17
C ASN A 98 -13.58 -3.70 1.33
N PHE A 99 -12.64 -3.45 2.22
CA PHE A 99 -12.88 -2.59 3.37
C PHE A 99 -13.23 -1.17 2.93
N PHE A 100 -12.44 -0.59 2.04
CA PHE A 100 -12.68 0.79 1.64
C PHE A 100 -13.91 0.94 0.75
N TYR A 101 -14.41 -0.15 0.21
CA TYR A 101 -15.68 -0.12 -0.52
C TYR A 101 -16.87 -0.54 0.33
N GLY A 102 -16.68 -0.70 1.64
CA GLY A 102 -17.80 -0.80 2.56
C GLY A 102 -17.90 -2.05 3.40
N ASP A 103 -17.04 -3.04 3.17
CA ASP A 103 -17.10 -4.27 3.96
C ASP A 103 -16.32 -4.08 5.27
N ASP A 104 -17.06 -3.79 6.33
CA ASP A 104 -16.45 -3.50 7.61
C ASP A 104 -15.70 -4.69 8.21
N LEU A 105 -16.03 -5.89 7.78
CA LEU A 105 -15.41 -7.11 8.30
C LEU A 105 -14.20 -7.54 7.51
N ALA A 106 -13.87 -6.82 6.44
CA ALA A 106 -12.76 -7.21 5.57
C ALA A 106 -11.39 -7.06 6.24
N LEU A 107 -11.30 -6.20 7.25
CA LEU A 107 -10.05 -6.04 8.01
C LEU A 107 -10.30 -6.36 9.48
N PRO A 108 -9.29 -6.93 10.17
CA PRO A 108 -9.42 -7.17 11.61
C PRO A 108 -9.67 -5.90 12.38
N GLY A 109 -10.26 -6.03 13.55
CA GLY A 109 -10.57 -4.87 14.37
C GLY A 109 -9.33 -4.10 14.82
N ASP A 110 -8.19 -4.77 14.89
CA ASP A 110 -6.93 -4.15 15.32
C ASP A 110 -6.03 -3.79 14.14
N SER A 111 -6.52 -3.87 12.92
CA SER A 111 -5.73 -3.54 11.75
C SER A 111 -5.31 -2.07 11.79
N PRO A 112 -4.03 -1.76 11.54
CA PRO A 112 -3.59 -0.35 11.52
C PRO A 112 -4.27 0.45 10.41
N PHE A 113 -4.77 -0.22 9.38
CA PHE A 113 -5.44 0.47 8.28
C PHE A 113 -6.80 1.04 8.69
N ARG A 114 -7.34 0.60 9.82
CA ARG A 114 -8.57 1.19 10.33
C ARG A 114 -8.40 2.64 10.77
N LEU A 115 -7.16 3.09 10.89
CA LEU A 115 -6.87 4.49 11.11
C LEU A 115 -7.46 5.35 9.98
N LEU A 116 -7.63 4.76 8.80
CA LEU A 116 -8.19 5.45 7.65
C LEU A 116 -9.68 5.19 7.44
N GLU A 117 -10.34 4.55 8.40
CA GLU A 117 -11.73 4.15 8.19
C GLU A 117 -12.65 5.34 7.95
N GLY A 118 -12.32 6.51 8.48
CA GLY A 118 -13.14 7.69 8.31
C GLY A 118 -13.27 8.16 6.86
N VAL A 119 -12.29 7.81 6.01
CA VAL A 119 -12.35 8.24 4.62
C VAL A 119 -13.36 7.44 3.80
N ARG A 120 -13.86 6.33 4.36
CA ARG A 120 -14.83 5.49 3.66
C ARG A 120 -16.12 6.23 3.33
N ALA A 121 -16.42 7.26 4.10
CA ALA A 121 -17.61 8.06 3.84
C ALA A 121 -17.46 9.02 2.64
N PHE A 122 -16.23 9.15 2.13
CA PHE A 122 -15.93 10.09 1.06
C PHE A 122 -15.29 9.35 -0.11
N PRO A 123 -16.06 9.06 -1.18
CA PRO A 123 -15.56 8.19 -2.25
C PRO A 123 -14.23 8.63 -2.86
N SER A 124 -14.01 9.92 -3.03
CA SER A 124 -12.75 10.37 -3.61
C SER A 124 -11.58 10.11 -2.65
N ARG A 125 -11.80 10.25 -1.34
CA ARG A 125 -10.76 9.97 -0.37
C ARG A 125 -10.50 8.49 -0.23
N ALA A 126 -11.54 7.67 -0.34
CA ALA A 126 -11.37 6.23 -0.33
C ALA A 126 -10.48 5.77 -1.48
N ARG A 127 -10.62 6.39 -2.64
CA ARG A 127 -9.74 6.08 -3.77
C ARG A 127 -8.30 6.44 -3.47
N CYS A 128 -8.07 7.57 -2.81
CA CYS A 128 -6.71 7.95 -2.43
C CYS A 128 -6.11 6.92 -1.48
N ALA A 129 -6.89 6.46 -0.52
CA ALA A 129 -6.42 5.45 0.43
C ALA A 129 -6.12 4.13 -0.26
N LEU A 130 -6.85 3.80 -1.33
CA LEU A 130 -6.67 2.55 -2.06
C LEU A 130 -5.52 2.57 -3.04
N LEU A 131 -5.05 3.74 -3.43
CA LEU A 131 -4.05 3.81 -4.50
C LEU A 131 -2.80 2.98 -4.22
N PRO A 132 -2.21 3.02 -3.00
CA PRO A 132 -1.05 2.17 -2.75
C PRO A 132 -1.35 0.69 -2.87
N PHE A 133 -2.56 0.26 -2.50
CA PHE A 133 -2.95 -1.14 -2.62
C PHE A 133 -3.14 -1.55 -4.07
N GLU A 134 -3.57 -0.62 -4.92
CA GLU A 134 -3.64 -0.89 -6.35
C GLU A 134 -2.26 -1.09 -6.93
N ALA A 135 -1.31 -0.26 -6.53
CA ALA A 135 0.07 -0.45 -6.95
C ALA A 135 0.60 -1.80 -6.48
N LEU A 136 0.26 -2.20 -5.26
CA LEU A 136 0.67 -3.49 -4.73
C LEU A 136 0.11 -4.63 -5.56
N ALA A 137 -1.17 -4.59 -5.87
CA ALA A 137 -1.79 -5.65 -6.66
C ALA A 137 -1.12 -5.76 -8.02
N LEU A 138 -0.83 -4.62 -8.65
CA LEU A 138 -0.15 -4.63 -9.94
C LEU A 138 1.26 -5.19 -9.82
N ALA A 139 2.00 -4.80 -8.79
CA ALA A 139 3.37 -5.28 -8.60
C ALA A 139 3.40 -6.78 -8.40
N LEU A 140 2.42 -7.33 -7.69
CA LEU A 140 2.37 -8.76 -7.43
C LEU A 140 1.96 -9.57 -8.65
N GLU A 141 1.16 -8.97 -9.54
CA GLU A 141 0.80 -9.63 -10.79
C GLU A 141 1.96 -9.70 -11.75
N GLU A 142 2.91 -8.79 -11.60
CA GLU A 142 3.97 -8.65 -12.55
C GLU A 142 5.03 -9.71 -12.31
N PRO A 143 5.00 -10.80 -13.03
CA PRO A 143 5.92 -11.90 -12.74
C PRO A 143 7.34 -11.54 -13.07
N SER A 144 7.55 -10.67 -14.03
CA SER A 144 8.91 -10.36 -14.39
C SER A 144 8.91 -9.20 -15.35
N ALA A 145 10.11 -8.78 -15.69
CA ALA A 145 10.29 -7.70 -16.63
C ALA A 145 9.62 -8.02 -17.96
N GLY A 146 9.17 -6.98 -18.60
CA GLY A 146 8.55 -7.13 -19.91
C GLY A 146 7.06 -7.17 -19.87
N LYS A 147 6.49 -7.22 -18.70
CA LYS A 147 5.06 -7.20 -18.59
C LYS A 147 4.58 -5.79 -18.38
N PHE A 148 3.79 -5.33 -19.30
CA PHE A 148 3.32 -3.96 -19.25
C PHE A 148 1.84 -3.90 -19.38
N VAL A 149 1.30 -2.89 -18.80
CA VAL A 149 -0.11 -2.62 -18.92
C VAL A 149 -0.33 -1.16 -19.17
#